data_e7b52e979652d2d150a119a0fd1b7d03
#
_entry.id   e7b52e979652d2d150a119a0fd1b7d03
#
_cell.length_a   1.000
_cell.length_b   1.000
_cell.length_c   1.000
_cell.angle_alpha   90.00
_cell.angle_beta   90.00
_cell.angle_gamma   90.00
#
_symmetry.space_group_name_H-M   'P 1'
#
loop_
_entity.id
_entity.type
_entity.pdbx_description
1 polymer ?
#
loop_
_entity_poly.entity_id
_entity_poly.type
_entity_poly.pdbx_seq_one_letter_code
_entity_poly.pdbx_strand_id
1 'polypeptide(L)' 'MRATVNGDAMELPDGLTISSLLEHLRIRAQRVAVERNGTVIRKARHAEEKLSCGDVVEIVTFVGGG' A
#
# COMPACT_ATOMS: atom_id res chain seq x y z
N MET A 1 0.69 11.30 8.93
CA MET A 1 0.80 10.08 9.75
C MET A 1 2.04 9.30 9.37
N ARG A 2 2.52 8.47 10.27
CA ARG A 2 3.70 7.65 9.99
C ARG A 2 3.31 6.22 9.74
N ALA A 3 3.87 5.63 8.69
CA ALA A 3 3.67 4.21 8.38
C ALA A 3 4.99 3.64 7.86
N THR A 4 5.10 2.33 7.85
CA THR A 4 6.27 1.65 7.31
C THR A 4 5.87 0.99 6.00
N VAL A 5 6.58 1.30 4.94
CA VAL A 5 6.30 0.75 3.62
C VAL A 5 7.55 0.03 3.12
N ASN A 6 7.43 -1.27 2.92
CA ASN A 6 8.56 -2.11 2.50
C ASN A 6 9.80 -1.88 3.37
N GLY A 7 9.59 -1.79 4.67
CA GLY A 7 10.67 -1.61 5.63
C GLY A 7 11.12 -0.19 5.88
N ASP A 8 10.61 0.78 5.12
CA ASP A 8 11.01 2.17 5.28
C ASP A 8 9.92 2.96 5.99
N ALA A 9 10.30 3.66 7.05
CA ALA A 9 9.37 4.55 7.74
C ALA A 9 9.13 5.79 6.88
N MET A 10 7.88 6.14 6.72
CA MET A 10 7.49 7.27 5.86
C MET A 10 6.48 8.15 6.57
N GLU A 11 6.57 9.45 6.32
CA GLU A 11 5.51 10.39 6.68
C GLU A 11 4.56 10.49 5.49
N LEU A 12 3.31 10.21 5.73
CA LEU A 12 2.29 10.18 4.67
C LEU A 12 1.13 11.08 5.06
N PRO A 13 0.40 11.62 4.09
CA PRO A 13 -0.82 12.39 4.40
C PRO A 13 -1.81 11.53 5.16
N ASP A 14 -2.56 12.14 6.05
CA ASP A 14 -3.62 11.44 6.78
C ASP A 14 -4.74 11.06 5.84
N GLY A 15 -5.39 9.94 6.10
CA GLY A 15 -6.55 9.52 5.35
C GLY A 15 -6.26 8.84 4.02
N LEU A 16 -5.00 8.48 3.76
CA LEU A 16 -4.69 7.75 2.55
C LEU A 16 -5.33 6.37 2.55
N THR A 17 -5.90 6.01 1.42
CA THR A 17 -6.30 4.62 1.17
C THR A 17 -5.12 3.88 0.55
N ILE A 18 -5.24 2.56 0.41
CA ILE A 18 -4.22 1.79 -0.30
C ILE A 18 -4.04 2.33 -1.72
N SER A 19 -5.16 2.59 -2.42
CA SER A 19 -5.10 3.16 -3.77
C SER A 19 -4.35 4.49 -3.80
N SER A 20 -4.65 5.37 -2.85
CA SER A 20 -3.99 6.67 -2.79
C SER A 20 -2.51 6.53 -2.45
N LEU A 21 -2.17 5.56 -1.61
CA LEU A 21 -0.78 5.30 -1.30
C LEU A 21 0.00 4.89 -2.54
N LEU A 22 -0.57 3.98 -3.34
CA LEU A 22 0.08 3.53 -4.57
C LEU A 22 0.28 4.70 -5.53
N GLU A 23 -0.72 5.57 -5.66
CA GLU A 23 -0.58 6.78 -6.48
C GLU A 23 0.50 7.71 -5.94
N HIS A 24 0.52 7.89 -4.64
CA HIS A 24 1.51 8.75 -3.98
C HIS A 24 2.94 8.26 -4.26
N LEU A 25 3.12 6.95 -4.31
CA LEU A 25 4.42 6.32 -4.57
C LEU A 25 4.65 6.09 -6.06
N ARG A 26 3.69 6.44 -6.91
CA ARG A 26 3.76 6.27 -8.36
C ARG A 26 3.93 4.80 -8.76
N ILE A 27 3.21 3.94 -8.08
CA ILE A 27 3.22 2.50 -8.33
C ILE A 27 1.94 2.12 -9.04
N ARG A 28 2.04 1.31 -10.09
CA ARG A 28 0.87 0.85 -10.84
C ARG A 28 0.16 -0.26 -10.07
N ALA A 29 -1.10 -0.03 -9.74
CA ALA A 29 -1.88 -0.96 -8.94
C ALA A 29 -2.06 -2.33 -9.60
N GLN A 30 -2.08 -2.39 -10.93
CA GLN A 30 -2.30 -3.65 -11.64
C GLN A 30 -1.15 -4.63 -11.48
N ARG A 31 -0.01 -4.14 -11.04
CA ARG A 31 1.21 -4.94 -11.01
C ARG A 31 1.67 -5.29 -9.61
N VAL A 32 0.84 -5.06 -8.62
CA VAL A 32 1.29 -5.25 -7.24
C VAL A 32 0.27 -5.99 -6.41
N ALA A 33 0.76 -6.67 -5.39
CA ALA A 33 -0.03 -7.17 -4.28
C ALA A 33 0.34 -6.34 -3.06
N VAL A 34 -0.61 -6.08 -2.21
CA VAL A 34 -0.41 -5.25 -1.02
C VAL A 34 -0.82 -6.01 0.22
N GLU A 35 0.07 -6.03 1.22
CA GLU A 35 -0.26 -6.54 2.55
C GLU A 35 -0.26 -5.37 3.51
N ARG A 36 -1.19 -5.41 4.45
CA ARG A 36 -1.26 -4.44 5.53
C ARG A 36 -1.27 -5.20 6.83
N ASN A 37 -0.25 -4.97 7.63
CA ASN A 37 -0.09 -5.66 8.92
C ASN A 37 -0.20 -7.18 8.78
N GLY A 38 0.42 -7.72 7.73
CA GLY A 38 0.45 -9.15 7.50
C GLY A 38 -0.74 -9.74 6.77
N THR A 39 -1.73 -8.92 6.43
CA THR A 39 -2.93 -9.39 5.75
C THR A 39 -2.97 -8.86 4.33
N VAL A 40 -3.15 -9.74 3.36
CA VAL A 40 -3.27 -9.33 1.95
C VAL A 40 -4.58 -8.58 1.77
N ILE A 41 -4.50 -7.40 1.16
CA ILE A 41 -5.67 -6.58 0.87
C ILE A 41 -6.01 -6.76 -0.61
N ARG A 42 -7.19 -7.28 -0.87
CA ARG A 42 -7.64 -7.53 -2.24
C ARG A 42 -7.74 -6.22 -3.01
N LYS A 43 -7.41 -6.28 -4.29
CA LYS A 43 -7.43 -5.09 -5.15
C LYS A 43 -8.77 -4.36 -5.10
N ALA A 44 -9.86 -5.12 -5.03
CA ALA A 44 -11.20 -4.54 -4.99
C ALA A 44 -11.41 -3.67 -3.74
N ARG A 45 -10.58 -3.84 -2.70
CA ARG A 45 -10.71 -3.08 -1.47
C ARG A 45 -9.74 -1.92 -1.37
N HIS A 46 -8.82 -1.79 -2.32
CA HIS A 46 -7.75 -0.79 -2.21
C HIS A 46 -8.28 0.64 -2.10
N ALA A 47 -9.38 0.95 -2.77
CA ALA A 47 -9.94 2.29 -2.74
C ALA A 47 -10.69 2.59 -1.45
N GLU A 48 -11.01 1.57 -0.67
CA GLU A 48 -11.79 1.73 0.55
C GLU A 48 -10.96 1.54 1.82
N GLU A 49 -9.85 0.81 1.75
CA GLU A 49 -9.01 0.52 2.91
C GLU A 49 -8.16 1.73 3.25
N LYS A 50 -8.44 2.36 4.37
CA LYS A 50 -7.65 3.50 4.84
C LYS A 50 -6.51 3.04 5.72
N LEU A 51 -5.37 3.68 5.55
CA LEU A 51 -4.22 3.43 6.40
C LEU A 51 -4.36 4.17 7.73
N SER A 52 -3.72 3.61 8.74
CA SER A 52 -3.68 4.20 10.07
C SER A 52 -2.23 4.41 10.48
N CYS A 53 -2.02 5.33 11.40
CA CYS A 53 -0.69 5.58 11.93
C CYS A 53 -0.11 4.29 12.51
N GLY A 54 1.12 3.99 12.15
CA GLY A 54 1.80 2.79 12.63
C GLY A 54 1.60 1.55 11.77
N ASP A 55 0.80 1.65 10.71
CA ASP A 55 0.61 0.49 9.83
C ASP A 55 1.91 0.07 9.18
N VAL A 56 2.03 -1.24 8.96
CA VAL A 56 3.15 -1.84 8.23
C VAL A 56 2.59 -2.36 6.92
N VAL A 57 3.07 -1.80 5.82
CA VAL A 57 2.58 -2.13 4.48
C VAL A 57 3.71 -2.76 3.67
N GLU A 58 3.40 -3.88 3.02
CA GLU A 58 4.33 -4.53 2.11
C GLU A 58 3.73 -4.50 0.72
N ILE A 59 4.50 -4.01 -0.24
CA ILE A 59 4.05 -3.93 -1.63
C ILE A 59 4.98 -4.81 -2.45
N VAL A 60 4.41 -5.83 -3.08
CA VAL A 60 5.16 -6.79 -3.89
C VAL A 60 4.80 -6.56 -5.34
N THR A 61 5.79 -6.26 -6.15
CA THR A 61 5.60 -6.06 -7.57
C THR A 61 5.70 -7.39 -8.30
N PHE A 62 4.72 -7.69 -9.13
CA PHE A 62 4.77 -8.90 -9.95
C PHE A 62 5.76 -8.67 -11.08
N VAL A 63 6.68 -9.62 -11.25
CA VAL A 63 7.67 -9.58 -12.29
C VAL A 63 7.29 -10.59 -13.36
N GLY A 64 7.58 -10.25 -14.58
CA GLY A 64 7.33 -11.15 -15.67
C GLY A 64 6.08 -10.77 -16.42
N GLY A 65 6.00 -11.31 -17.58
CA GLY A 65 4.96 -10.93 -18.49
C GLY A 65 3.70 -11.68 -18.21
N GLY A 66 3.22 -11.49 -17.23
CA GLY A 66 1.98 -12.20 -16.97
C GLY A 66 0.96 -11.87 -18.01
#